data_6bb7e43b6eb52ba03e32a9552eeecb2c
#
_entry.id   6bb7e43b6eb52ba03e32a9552eeecb2c
#
_cell.length_a   1.000
_cell.length_b   1.000
_cell.length_c   1.000
_cell.angle_alpha   90.00
_cell.angle_beta   90.00
_cell.angle_gamma   90.00
#
_symmetry.space_group_name_H-M   'P 1'
#
loop_
_entity.id
_entity.type
_entity.pdbx_description
1 polymer ?
#
loop_
_entity_poly.entity_id
_entity_poly.type
_entity_poly.pdbx_seq_one_letter_code
_entity_poly.pdbx_strand_id
1 'polypeptide(L)'
;MKKNYLTIKIVANNEVRNIAFAKGINRSINLGNVEKILAMMKVKGYRKAEQIQVIKAEDVIKTGDISLVDINGQDIKPEDAAKYFLVLDGQHRVIAAALYNEWAAENGKEAIDVPAIEVELQGNETIAEYINEINITKKEWTTPDYVRGAANINPDSEFLQRYNELIKSEKNPDGYPISTLNLIFCGNNNAISKSDFSLLCSGKDEKGKKVKKPIIPAYNMEIGNKFIQICKDKGFDDKDIAKRHLIQQFN
;
A
#
# COMPACT_ATOMS: atom_id res chain seq x y z
N MET A 1 18.16 1.48 -25.34
CA MET A 1 16.73 1.09 -25.32
C MET A 1 15.91 2.32 -24.94
N LYS A 2 14.99 2.79 -25.80
CA LYS A 2 14.00 3.79 -25.39
C LYS A 2 13.11 3.15 -24.33
N LYS A 3 13.09 3.70 -23.11
CA LYS A 3 12.07 3.34 -22.13
C LYS A 3 10.72 3.73 -22.73
N ASN A 4 9.91 2.77 -23.14
CA ASN A 4 8.52 3.04 -23.47
C ASN A 4 7.84 3.41 -22.14
N TYR A 5 7.31 4.63 -22.08
CA TYR A 5 6.52 5.06 -20.92
C TYR A 5 5.12 4.50 -21.08
N LEU A 6 4.64 3.79 -20.06
CA LEU A 6 3.25 3.33 -20.00
C LEU A 6 2.32 4.54 -20.00
N THR A 7 1.31 4.50 -20.83
CA THR A 7 0.24 5.50 -20.85
C THR A 7 -1.10 4.80 -20.86
N ILE A 8 -2.03 5.29 -20.07
CA ILE A 8 -3.43 4.88 -20.12
C ILE A 8 -4.30 6.02 -19.63
N LYS A 9 -5.48 6.13 -20.20
CA LYS A 9 -6.50 7.08 -19.76
C LYS A 9 -7.69 6.34 -19.21
N ILE A 10 -8.34 6.96 -18.23
CA ILE A 10 -9.54 6.45 -17.58
C ILE A 10 -10.69 7.38 -17.89
N VAL A 11 -11.86 6.78 -18.09
CA VAL A 11 -13.12 7.49 -18.29
C VAL A 11 -13.99 7.28 -17.06
N ALA A 12 -14.28 8.36 -16.34
CA ALA A 12 -15.26 8.40 -15.26
C ALA A 12 -16.16 9.63 -15.43
N ASN A 13 -17.45 9.47 -15.24
CA ASN A 13 -18.45 10.56 -15.34
C ASN A 13 -18.30 11.43 -16.60
N ASN A 14 -18.00 10.82 -17.77
CA ASN A 14 -17.71 11.49 -19.06
C ASN A 14 -16.44 12.36 -19.09
N GLU A 15 -15.61 12.32 -18.05
CA GLU A 15 -14.29 12.95 -18.04
C GLU A 15 -13.22 11.92 -18.39
N VAL A 16 -12.22 12.33 -19.19
CA VAL A 16 -11.08 11.51 -19.59
C VAL A 16 -9.80 12.09 -18.99
N ARG A 17 -9.17 11.36 -18.07
CA ARG A 17 -7.96 11.80 -17.39
C ARG A 17 -6.88 10.74 -17.38
N ASN A 18 -5.65 11.16 -17.11
CA ASN A 18 -4.53 10.28 -16.82
C ASN A 18 -4.68 9.63 -15.45
N ILE A 19 -3.76 8.73 -15.10
CA ILE A 19 -3.77 7.97 -13.86
C ILE A 19 -2.73 8.49 -12.89
N ALA A 20 -3.14 8.60 -11.62
CA ALA A 20 -2.28 8.79 -10.47
C ALA A 20 -2.41 7.65 -9.47
N PHE A 21 -1.35 7.40 -8.71
CA PHE A 21 -1.32 6.53 -7.54
C PHE A 21 -0.84 7.30 -6.31
N ALA A 22 -1.40 7.00 -5.14
CA ALA A 22 -0.96 7.57 -3.87
C ALA A 22 0.34 6.90 -3.43
N LYS A 23 1.42 7.69 -3.32
CA LYS A 23 2.75 7.22 -2.95
C LYS A 23 2.75 6.70 -1.50
N GLY A 24 3.08 5.43 -1.32
CA GLY A 24 3.17 4.81 0.02
C GLY A 24 1.83 4.31 0.61
N ILE A 25 0.67 4.75 0.12
CA ILE A 25 -0.64 4.35 0.65
C ILE A 25 -1.13 3.06 -0.02
N ASN A 26 -1.09 3.00 -1.34
CA ASN A 26 -1.50 1.81 -2.07
C ASN A 26 -0.58 0.63 -1.79
N ARG A 27 -1.10 -0.60 -1.92
CA ARG A 27 -0.31 -1.83 -1.85
C ARG A 27 0.80 -1.81 -2.89
N SER A 28 1.87 -2.54 -2.62
CA SER A 28 2.90 -2.82 -3.63
C SER A 28 2.28 -3.51 -4.84
N ILE A 29 2.75 -3.14 -6.03
CA ILE A 29 2.36 -3.82 -7.26
C ILE A 29 2.96 -5.23 -7.25
N ASN A 30 2.08 -6.23 -7.30
CA ASN A 30 2.47 -7.63 -7.50
C ASN A 30 2.53 -7.90 -9.00
N LEU A 31 3.74 -7.96 -9.56
CA LEU A 31 3.95 -8.18 -11.00
C LEU A 31 3.35 -9.51 -11.47
N GLY A 32 3.46 -10.58 -10.69
CA GLY A 32 2.85 -11.86 -11.04
C GLY A 32 1.32 -11.80 -11.14
N ASN A 33 0.67 -10.94 -10.35
CA ASN A 33 -0.76 -10.69 -10.49
C ASN A 33 -1.09 -9.86 -11.74
N VAL A 34 -0.28 -8.84 -12.04
CA VAL A 34 -0.40 -8.05 -13.28
C VAL A 34 -0.27 -8.94 -14.51
N GLU A 35 0.73 -9.83 -14.54
CA GLU A 35 0.94 -10.77 -15.66
C GLU A 35 -0.25 -11.72 -15.86
N LYS A 36 -0.84 -12.26 -14.78
CA LYS A 36 -2.05 -13.09 -14.86
C LYS A 36 -3.23 -12.33 -15.44
N ILE A 37 -3.46 -11.11 -15.00
CA ILE A 37 -4.53 -10.25 -15.51
C ILE A 37 -4.28 -9.91 -16.98
N LEU A 38 -3.06 -9.54 -17.35
CA LEU A 38 -2.66 -9.26 -18.74
C LEU A 38 -2.90 -10.48 -19.65
N ALA A 39 -2.51 -11.68 -19.22
CA ALA A 39 -2.75 -12.91 -19.97
C ALA A 39 -4.25 -13.14 -20.22
N MET A 40 -5.09 -12.90 -19.21
CA MET A 40 -6.55 -12.98 -19.37
C MET A 40 -7.09 -11.92 -20.33
N MET A 41 -6.59 -10.69 -20.27
CA MET A 41 -7.00 -9.62 -21.17
C MET A 41 -6.64 -9.92 -22.63
N LYS A 42 -5.49 -10.51 -22.89
CA LYS A 42 -5.05 -10.92 -24.25
C LYS A 42 -5.99 -11.97 -24.87
N VAL A 43 -6.63 -12.80 -24.05
CA VAL A 43 -7.53 -13.87 -24.51
C VAL A 43 -8.99 -13.42 -24.57
N LYS A 44 -9.47 -12.69 -23.53
CA LYS A 44 -10.90 -12.41 -23.31
C LYS A 44 -11.28 -10.94 -23.37
N GLY A 45 -10.30 -10.04 -23.52
CA GLY A 45 -10.51 -8.61 -23.37
C GLY A 45 -10.71 -8.18 -21.89
N TYR A 46 -10.97 -6.91 -21.69
CA TYR A 46 -11.28 -6.36 -20.38
C TYR A 46 -12.73 -6.64 -20.00
N ARG A 47 -12.96 -7.10 -18.78
CA ARG A 47 -14.33 -7.30 -18.26
C ARG A 47 -14.91 -5.96 -17.78
N LYS A 48 -15.78 -5.36 -18.57
CA LYS A 48 -16.40 -4.06 -18.26
C LYS A 48 -17.15 -4.01 -16.92
N ALA A 49 -17.57 -5.16 -16.38
CA ALA A 49 -18.18 -5.28 -15.06
C ALA A 49 -17.19 -5.07 -13.90
N GLU A 50 -15.88 -5.18 -14.16
CA GLU A 50 -14.83 -4.98 -13.16
C GLU A 50 -14.34 -3.53 -13.20
N GLN A 51 -15.21 -2.58 -12.84
CA GLN A 51 -14.85 -1.17 -12.77
C GLN A 51 -13.80 -0.92 -11.70
N ILE A 52 -12.92 0.05 -11.96
CA ILE A 52 -11.97 0.55 -10.96
C ILE A 52 -12.61 1.71 -10.20
N GLN A 53 -12.10 2.00 -9.02
CA GLN A 53 -12.56 3.14 -8.21
C GLN A 53 -11.53 4.25 -8.27
N VAL A 54 -12.00 5.46 -8.54
CA VAL A 54 -11.15 6.65 -8.69
C VAL A 54 -11.75 7.85 -7.98
N ILE A 55 -10.90 8.83 -7.69
CA ILE A 55 -11.29 10.17 -7.23
C ILE A 55 -10.48 11.20 -8.02
N LYS A 56 -10.98 12.43 -8.15
CA LYS A 56 -10.23 13.51 -8.78
C LYS A 56 -8.98 13.84 -7.96
N ALA A 57 -7.83 13.83 -8.61
CA ALA A 57 -6.55 14.02 -7.91
C ALA A 57 -6.42 15.44 -7.32
N GLU A 58 -7.04 16.45 -7.95
CA GLU A 58 -7.09 17.82 -7.41
C GLU A 58 -7.84 17.94 -6.09
N ASP A 59 -8.85 17.10 -5.84
CA ASP A 59 -9.61 17.14 -4.59
C ASP A 59 -8.80 16.57 -3.42
N VAL A 60 -7.90 15.65 -3.71
CA VAL A 60 -7.02 15.00 -2.74
C VAL A 60 -5.84 15.88 -2.36
N ILE A 61 -5.22 16.53 -3.34
CA ILE A 61 -4.04 17.40 -3.09
C ILE A 61 -4.42 18.63 -2.25
N LYS A 62 -5.64 19.12 -2.35
CA LYS A 62 -6.15 20.24 -1.53
C LYS A 62 -6.12 19.93 -0.03
N THR A 63 -6.20 18.68 0.36
CA THR A 63 -6.14 18.25 1.77
C THR A 63 -4.71 18.11 2.31
N GLY A 64 -3.67 18.24 1.49
CA GLY A 64 -2.30 18.54 1.90
C GLY A 64 -1.36 17.38 2.17
N ASP A 65 -1.84 16.14 2.34
CA ASP A 65 -1.03 15.08 2.97
C ASP A 65 -0.60 13.92 2.04
N ILE A 66 -0.89 14.00 0.73
CA ILE A 66 -0.64 12.86 -0.16
C ILE A 66 0.22 13.26 -1.35
N SER A 67 1.37 12.60 -1.48
CA SER A 67 2.18 12.66 -2.70
C SER A 67 1.62 11.71 -3.75
N LEU A 68 1.46 12.20 -4.97
CA LEU A 68 0.96 11.43 -6.10
C LEU A 68 2.07 11.12 -7.10
N VAL A 69 2.00 9.94 -7.69
CA VAL A 69 2.87 9.53 -8.79
C VAL A 69 2.03 9.06 -9.98
N ASP A 70 2.55 9.24 -11.17
CA ASP A 70 1.95 8.68 -12.39
C ASP A 70 2.20 7.15 -12.51
N ILE A 71 1.70 6.55 -13.59
CA ILE A 71 1.87 5.11 -13.85
C ILE A 71 3.34 4.68 -14.00
N ASN A 72 4.24 5.62 -14.29
CA ASN A 72 5.68 5.38 -14.44
C ASN A 72 6.46 5.69 -13.14
N GLY A 73 5.77 6.07 -12.07
CA GLY A 73 6.36 6.42 -10.78
C GLY A 73 6.95 7.81 -10.71
N GLN A 74 6.63 8.71 -11.68
CA GLN A 74 7.06 10.11 -11.65
C GLN A 74 6.14 10.92 -10.75
N ASP A 75 6.73 11.79 -9.91
CA ASP A 75 5.94 12.66 -9.02
C ASP A 75 5.08 13.63 -9.85
N ILE A 76 3.81 13.75 -9.45
CA ILE A 76 2.83 14.66 -10.07
C ILE A 76 2.84 15.95 -9.25
N LYS A 77 3.03 17.07 -9.94
CA LYS A 77 2.98 18.39 -9.30
C LYS A 77 1.53 18.78 -8.97
N PRO A 78 1.30 19.55 -7.89
CA PRO A 78 -0.04 19.98 -7.50
C PRO A 78 -0.81 20.72 -8.62
N GLU A 79 -0.11 21.56 -9.41
CA GLU A 79 -0.69 22.27 -10.54
C GLU A 79 -1.17 21.38 -11.68
N ASP A 80 -0.65 20.17 -11.79
CA ASP A 80 -1.03 19.18 -12.82
C ASP A 80 -2.13 18.22 -12.34
N ALA A 81 -2.50 18.25 -11.07
CA ALA A 81 -3.42 17.27 -10.46
C ALA A 81 -4.77 17.17 -11.19
N ALA A 82 -5.30 18.29 -11.70
CA ALA A 82 -6.55 18.29 -12.46
C ALA A 82 -6.53 17.43 -13.75
N LYS A 83 -5.35 17.00 -14.21
CA LYS A 83 -5.20 16.11 -15.37
C LYS A 83 -5.32 14.63 -15.03
N TYR A 84 -5.50 14.29 -13.73
CA TYR A 84 -5.40 12.93 -13.24
C TYR A 84 -6.62 12.51 -12.41
N PHE A 85 -6.93 11.22 -12.51
CA PHE A 85 -7.70 10.50 -11.51
C PHE A 85 -6.75 9.70 -10.61
N LEU A 86 -6.92 9.81 -9.30
CA LEU A 86 -6.25 8.93 -8.33
C LEU A 86 -6.99 7.60 -8.27
N VAL A 87 -6.28 6.50 -8.52
CA VAL A 87 -6.81 5.15 -8.42
C VAL A 87 -6.84 4.70 -6.97
N LEU A 88 -8.03 4.44 -6.46
CA LEU A 88 -8.27 3.93 -5.10
C LEU A 88 -8.30 2.41 -5.07
N ASP A 89 -8.96 1.78 -6.07
CA ASP A 89 -8.98 0.33 -6.27
C ASP A 89 -8.74 -0.04 -7.73
N GLY A 90 -8.12 -1.21 -7.94
CA GLY A 90 -7.90 -1.76 -9.28
C GLY A 90 -6.55 -1.42 -9.89
N GLN A 91 -5.55 -0.96 -9.13
CA GLN A 91 -4.22 -0.61 -9.62
C GLN A 91 -3.56 -1.69 -10.51
N HIS A 92 -3.66 -2.98 -10.13
CA HIS A 92 -3.11 -4.08 -10.95
C HIS A 92 -3.83 -4.20 -12.29
N ARG A 93 -5.16 -3.96 -12.32
CA ARG A 93 -5.96 -3.98 -13.57
C ARG A 93 -5.58 -2.85 -14.50
N VAL A 94 -5.37 -1.67 -13.94
CA VAL A 94 -4.93 -0.49 -14.69
C VAL A 94 -3.57 -0.70 -15.32
N ILE A 95 -2.59 -1.21 -14.57
CA ILE A 95 -1.25 -1.49 -15.09
C ILE A 95 -1.30 -2.58 -16.16
N ALA A 96 -2.09 -3.66 -15.92
CA ALA A 96 -2.27 -4.72 -16.91
C ALA A 96 -2.92 -4.19 -18.20
N ALA A 97 -3.89 -3.27 -18.09
CA ALA A 97 -4.52 -2.65 -19.25
C ALA A 97 -3.55 -1.74 -20.02
N ALA A 98 -2.69 -0.99 -19.33
CA ALA A 98 -1.65 -0.19 -19.98
C ALA A 98 -0.67 -1.08 -20.78
N LEU A 99 -0.20 -2.17 -20.17
CA LEU A 99 0.65 -3.15 -20.85
C LEU A 99 -0.08 -3.88 -22.00
N TYR A 100 -1.39 -4.13 -21.83
CA TYR A 100 -2.19 -4.66 -22.93
C TYR A 100 -2.26 -3.69 -24.10
N ASN A 101 -2.46 -2.41 -23.87
CA ASN A 101 -2.56 -1.41 -24.91
C ASN A 101 -1.25 -1.25 -25.69
N GLU A 102 -0.09 -1.34 -25.03
CA GLU A 102 1.19 -1.43 -25.73
C GLU A 102 1.27 -2.67 -26.62
N TRP A 103 0.97 -3.84 -26.06
CA TRP A 103 0.95 -5.09 -26.84
C TRP A 103 -0.07 -5.03 -27.98
N ALA A 104 -1.26 -4.45 -27.77
CA ALA A 104 -2.31 -4.32 -28.79
C ALA A 104 -1.83 -3.46 -29.98
N ALA A 105 -1.16 -2.34 -29.70
CA ALA A 105 -0.58 -1.48 -30.74
C ALA A 105 0.43 -2.23 -31.61
N GLU A 106 1.28 -3.07 -31.01
CA GLU A 106 2.27 -3.89 -31.72
C GLU A 106 1.64 -5.02 -32.53
N ASN A 107 0.44 -5.50 -32.13
CA ASN A 107 -0.23 -6.66 -32.71
C ASN A 107 -1.48 -6.31 -33.53
N GLY A 108 -1.71 -5.01 -33.82
CA GLY A 108 -2.87 -4.56 -34.59
C GLY A 108 -4.21 -4.86 -33.93
N LYS A 109 -4.26 -4.84 -32.60
CA LYS A 109 -5.48 -5.02 -31.81
C LYS A 109 -5.99 -3.68 -31.30
N GLU A 110 -7.28 -3.63 -30.97
CA GLU A 110 -7.88 -2.45 -30.34
C GLU A 110 -7.37 -2.25 -28.92
N ALA A 111 -7.17 -1.01 -28.52
CA ALA A 111 -6.85 -0.64 -27.17
C ALA A 111 -8.06 -0.87 -26.24
N ILE A 112 -7.79 -1.14 -24.96
CA ILE A 112 -8.79 -1.32 -23.93
C ILE A 112 -9.01 0.01 -23.20
N ASP A 113 -10.27 0.44 -23.10
CA ASP A 113 -10.70 1.48 -22.17
C ASP A 113 -11.03 0.83 -20.82
N VAL A 114 -10.52 1.42 -19.75
CA VAL A 114 -10.80 0.95 -18.39
C VAL A 114 -11.95 1.77 -17.80
N PRO A 115 -13.13 1.15 -17.60
CA PRO A 115 -14.25 1.83 -16.98
C PRO A 115 -13.96 2.08 -15.51
N ALA A 116 -14.30 3.28 -15.04
CA ALA A 116 -14.09 3.67 -13.66
C ALA A 116 -15.38 4.25 -13.05
N ILE A 117 -15.51 4.10 -11.74
CA ILE A 117 -16.51 4.79 -10.92
C ILE A 117 -15.76 5.86 -10.11
N GLU A 118 -16.21 7.09 -10.22
CA GLU A 118 -15.76 8.16 -9.34
C GLU A 118 -16.42 8.00 -7.97
N VAL A 119 -15.60 8.04 -6.92
CA VAL A 119 -16.01 7.85 -5.53
C VAL A 119 -15.97 9.19 -4.82
N GLU A 120 -16.97 9.45 -3.98
CA GLU A 120 -16.98 10.55 -3.04
C GLU A 120 -16.65 10.05 -1.64
N LEU A 121 -15.69 10.69 -0.96
CA LEU A 121 -15.37 10.38 0.42
C LEU A 121 -16.47 10.90 1.34
N GLN A 122 -16.76 10.17 2.42
CA GLN A 122 -17.83 10.51 3.35
C GLN A 122 -17.32 11.32 4.54
N GLY A 123 -17.85 12.51 4.73
CA GLY A 123 -17.52 13.35 5.90
C GLY A 123 -16.03 13.71 5.95
N ASN A 124 -15.36 13.33 7.04
CA ASN A 124 -13.92 13.57 7.24
C ASN A 124 -13.07 12.33 6.92
N GLU A 125 -13.57 11.40 6.09
CA GLU A 125 -12.83 10.20 5.69
C GLU A 125 -11.60 10.59 4.88
N THR A 126 -10.46 10.01 5.24
CA THR A 126 -9.22 10.19 4.50
C THR A 126 -9.08 9.15 3.38
N ILE A 127 -8.28 9.45 2.35
CA ILE A 127 -7.93 8.50 1.29
C ILE A 127 -7.32 7.22 1.87
N ALA A 128 -6.48 7.34 2.90
CA ALA A 128 -5.85 6.19 3.53
C ALA A 128 -6.89 5.29 4.22
N GLU A 129 -7.86 5.86 4.91
CA GLU A 129 -8.95 5.11 5.54
C GLU A 129 -9.80 4.40 4.48
N TYR A 130 -10.21 5.11 3.43
CA TYR A 130 -10.99 4.53 2.33
C TYR A 130 -10.26 3.35 1.66
N ILE A 131 -9.01 3.54 1.24
CA ILE A 131 -8.20 2.48 0.61
C ILE A 131 -8.04 1.29 1.56
N ASN A 132 -7.83 1.52 2.85
CA ASN A 132 -7.74 0.45 3.84
C ASN A 132 -9.06 -0.32 3.97
N GLU A 133 -10.19 0.37 4.03
CA GLU A 133 -11.50 -0.27 4.16
C GLU A 133 -11.83 -1.17 2.95
N ILE A 134 -11.65 -0.68 1.73
CA ILE A 134 -11.88 -1.50 0.53
C ILE A 134 -10.94 -2.72 0.47
N ASN A 135 -9.71 -2.56 0.89
CA ASN A 135 -8.75 -3.66 0.87
C ASN A 135 -9.01 -4.72 1.94
N ILE A 136 -9.49 -4.32 3.11
CA ILE A 136 -9.90 -5.25 4.18
C ILE A 136 -11.08 -6.12 3.72
N THR A 137 -12.03 -5.52 2.99
CA THR A 137 -13.24 -6.24 2.55
C THR A 137 -13.01 -7.16 1.34
N LYS A 138 -12.01 -6.89 0.50
CA LYS A 138 -11.80 -7.63 -0.77
C LYS A 138 -10.75 -8.73 -0.71
N LYS A 139 -9.74 -8.59 0.11
CA LYS A 139 -8.67 -9.57 0.28
C LYS A 139 -8.11 -9.49 1.69
N GLU A 140 -7.90 -10.64 2.29
CA GLU A 140 -7.28 -10.69 3.61
C GLU A 140 -5.89 -10.02 3.59
N TRP A 141 -5.74 -8.97 4.40
CA TRP A 141 -4.46 -8.29 4.55
C TRP A 141 -3.48 -9.16 5.32
N THR A 142 -2.25 -9.12 4.90
CA THR A 142 -1.13 -9.69 5.66
C THR A 142 -0.77 -8.77 6.83
N THR A 143 0.02 -9.26 7.79
CA THR A 143 0.49 -8.42 8.91
C THR A 143 1.24 -7.16 8.44
N PRO A 144 2.17 -7.21 7.47
CA PRO A 144 2.80 -6.01 6.93
C PRO A 144 1.82 -5.00 6.31
N ASP A 145 0.73 -5.46 5.69
CA ASP A 145 -0.27 -4.55 5.11
C ASP A 145 -0.99 -3.76 6.21
N TYR A 146 -1.37 -4.43 7.32
CA TYR A 146 -1.97 -3.77 8.48
C TYR A 146 -1.02 -2.82 9.19
N VAL A 147 0.27 -3.19 9.35
CA VAL A 147 1.29 -2.30 9.93
C VAL A 147 1.41 -1.02 9.11
N ARG A 148 1.50 -1.15 7.78
CA ARG A 148 1.56 0.00 6.87
C ARG A 148 0.31 0.86 6.96
N GLY A 149 -0.87 0.24 6.92
CA GLY A 149 -2.14 0.94 7.06
C GLY A 149 -2.22 1.73 8.36
N ALA A 150 -1.85 1.11 9.49
CA ALA A 150 -1.83 1.76 10.79
C ALA A 150 -0.84 2.94 10.84
N ALA A 151 0.35 2.79 10.25
CA ALA A 151 1.35 3.86 10.16
C ALA A 151 0.84 5.05 9.33
N ASN A 152 0.19 4.79 8.19
CA ASN A 152 -0.36 5.84 7.33
C ASN A 152 -1.48 6.66 8.01
N ILE A 153 -2.32 6.00 8.81
CA ILE A 153 -3.43 6.67 9.53
C ILE A 153 -2.95 7.39 10.80
N ASN A 154 -1.78 7.01 11.32
CA ASN A 154 -1.21 7.60 12.52
C ASN A 154 0.23 8.08 12.23
N PRO A 155 0.41 9.12 11.41
CA PRO A 155 1.73 9.55 10.93
C PRO A 155 2.66 10.02 12.05
N ASP A 156 2.11 10.55 13.13
CA ASP A 156 2.87 11.06 14.28
C ASP A 156 3.31 9.95 15.25
N SER A 157 2.92 8.69 15.00
CA SER A 157 3.31 7.58 15.86
C SER A 157 4.69 7.04 15.48
N GLU A 158 5.74 7.43 16.22
CA GLU A 158 7.10 6.92 16.05
C GLU A 158 7.15 5.38 16.04
N PHE A 159 6.38 4.74 16.93
CA PHE A 159 6.27 3.29 17.02
C PHE A 159 5.78 2.66 15.71
N LEU A 160 4.67 3.16 15.16
CA LEU A 160 4.09 2.60 13.94
C LEU A 160 4.97 2.88 12.72
N GLN A 161 5.57 4.05 12.64
CA GLN A 161 6.52 4.39 11.56
C GLN A 161 7.71 3.43 11.58
N ARG A 162 8.31 3.23 12.76
CA ARG A 162 9.46 2.33 12.90
C ARG A 162 9.14 0.88 12.58
N TYR A 163 7.96 0.40 13.01
CA TYR A 163 7.52 -0.95 12.64
C TYR A 163 7.32 -1.09 11.13
N ASN A 164 6.73 -0.08 10.47
CA ASN A 164 6.55 -0.08 9.02
C ASN A 164 7.86 -0.10 8.23
N GLU A 165 8.90 0.57 8.73
CA GLU A 165 10.24 0.55 8.13
C GLU A 165 10.91 -0.83 8.23
N LEU A 166 10.77 -1.47 9.38
CA LEU A 166 11.55 -2.66 9.73
C LEU A 166 10.83 -3.98 9.44
N ILE A 167 9.51 -3.99 9.29
CA ILE A 167 8.75 -5.24 9.13
C ILE A 167 9.10 -5.97 7.84
N LYS A 168 9.22 -7.30 7.95
CA LYS A 168 9.42 -8.17 6.79
C LYS A 168 8.20 -8.12 5.85
N SER A 169 8.45 -7.79 4.59
CA SER A 169 7.43 -7.65 3.55
C SER A 169 8.03 -7.95 2.17
N GLU A 170 7.22 -7.93 1.12
CA GLU A 170 7.73 -8.02 -0.26
C GLU A 170 8.71 -6.87 -0.60
N LYS A 171 8.48 -5.68 -0.04
CA LYS A 171 9.37 -4.51 -0.22
C LYS A 171 10.61 -4.54 0.67
N ASN A 172 10.57 -5.28 1.77
CA ASN A 172 11.66 -5.44 2.72
C ASN A 172 11.81 -6.94 3.05
N PRO A 173 12.37 -7.75 2.13
CA PRO A 173 12.47 -9.20 2.30
C PRO A 173 13.41 -9.60 3.44
N ASP A 174 14.35 -8.74 3.79
CA ASP A 174 15.31 -8.96 4.87
C ASP A 174 14.85 -8.32 6.21
N GLY A 175 13.63 -7.76 6.23
CA GLY A 175 13.04 -7.19 7.43
C GLY A 175 12.68 -8.22 8.50
N TYR A 176 12.18 -7.72 9.63
CA TYR A 176 11.93 -8.54 10.83
C TYR A 176 10.47 -9.03 10.89
N PRO A 177 10.23 -10.27 11.33
CA PRO A 177 8.90 -10.72 11.73
C PRO A 177 8.32 -9.84 12.86
N ILE A 178 7.00 -9.67 12.90
CA ILE A 178 6.34 -8.85 13.94
C ILE A 178 6.71 -9.27 15.35
N SER A 179 6.81 -10.57 15.61
CA SER A 179 7.19 -11.09 16.93
C SER A 179 8.63 -10.75 17.32
N THR A 180 9.52 -10.60 16.36
CA THR A 180 10.90 -10.14 16.56
C THR A 180 10.92 -8.65 16.89
N LEU A 181 10.18 -7.83 16.16
CA LEU A 181 10.02 -6.40 16.46
C LEU A 181 9.43 -6.18 17.86
N ASN A 182 8.41 -6.95 18.22
CA ASN A 182 7.82 -6.94 19.56
C ASN A 182 8.85 -7.23 20.65
N LEU A 183 9.72 -8.23 20.46
CA LEU A 183 10.80 -8.51 21.42
C LEU A 183 11.82 -7.37 21.50
N ILE A 184 12.25 -6.84 20.36
CA ILE A 184 13.27 -5.79 20.29
C ILE A 184 12.78 -4.49 20.95
N PHE A 185 11.56 -4.06 20.65
CA PHE A 185 11.06 -2.76 21.08
C PHE A 185 10.19 -2.80 22.34
N CYS A 186 9.51 -3.93 22.62
CA CYS A 186 8.57 -4.04 23.72
C CYS A 186 9.00 -5.08 24.79
N GLY A 187 10.05 -5.86 24.54
CA GLY A 187 10.48 -6.94 25.45
C GLY A 187 9.53 -8.13 25.53
N ASN A 188 8.48 -8.17 24.71
CA ASN A 188 7.47 -9.23 24.70
C ASN A 188 7.06 -9.55 23.27
N ASN A 189 7.21 -10.81 22.84
CA ASN A 189 6.93 -11.26 21.47
C ASN A 189 5.45 -11.13 21.05
N ASN A 190 4.53 -10.99 21.99
CA ASN A 190 3.09 -10.85 21.78
C ASN A 190 2.56 -9.45 22.15
N ALA A 191 3.44 -8.44 22.21
CA ALA A 191 3.09 -7.09 22.64
C ALA A 191 1.97 -6.46 21.80
N ILE A 192 2.00 -6.67 20.49
CA ILE A 192 0.95 -6.21 19.56
C ILE A 192 0.76 -7.26 18.46
N SER A 193 -0.49 -7.52 18.10
CA SER A 193 -0.88 -8.57 17.16
C SER A 193 -1.35 -8.01 15.81
N LYS A 194 -1.55 -8.90 14.80
CA LYS A 194 -2.19 -8.56 13.53
C LYS A 194 -3.56 -7.92 13.73
N SER A 195 -4.37 -8.45 14.65
CA SER A 195 -5.70 -7.90 14.95
C SER A 195 -5.63 -6.51 15.57
N ASP A 196 -4.65 -6.21 16.41
CA ASP A 196 -4.46 -4.87 16.97
C ASP A 196 -4.10 -3.86 15.88
N PHE A 197 -3.23 -4.22 14.94
CA PHE A 197 -2.94 -3.37 13.77
C PHE A 197 -4.17 -3.17 12.90
N SER A 198 -5.00 -4.18 12.71
CA SER A 198 -6.27 -4.05 11.98
C SER A 198 -7.20 -3.02 12.66
N LEU A 199 -7.33 -3.06 13.98
CA LEU A 199 -8.10 -2.08 14.74
C LEU A 199 -7.51 -0.66 14.66
N LEU A 200 -6.20 -0.54 14.66
CA LEU A 200 -5.51 0.76 14.45
C LEU A 200 -5.76 1.35 13.06
N CYS A 201 -5.99 0.50 12.05
CA CYS A 201 -6.33 0.92 10.69
C CYS A 201 -7.77 1.43 10.57
N SER A 202 -8.74 0.75 11.15
CA SER A 202 -10.16 0.98 10.84
C SER A 202 -11.00 1.44 12.03
N GLY A 203 -10.56 1.17 13.27
CA GLY A 203 -11.39 1.33 14.48
C GLY A 203 -12.62 0.42 14.51
N LYS A 204 -12.69 -0.59 13.64
CA LYS A 204 -13.77 -1.58 13.55
C LYS A 204 -13.19 -2.99 13.76
N ASP A 205 -13.93 -3.87 14.40
CA ASP A 205 -13.59 -5.29 14.54
C ASP A 205 -13.85 -6.07 13.23
N GLU A 206 -13.52 -7.35 13.23
CA GLU A 206 -13.73 -8.24 12.07
C GLU A 206 -15.20 -8.35 11.63
N LYS A 207 -16.15 -7.97 12.50
CA LYS A 207 -17.59 -7.93 12.23
C LYS A 207 -18.08 -6.53 11.81
N GLY A 208 -17.17 -5.57 11.62
CA GLY A 208 -17.49 -4.19 11.25
C GLY A 208 -18.08 -3.34 12.39
N LYS A 209 -18.08 -3.85 13.65
CA LYS A 209 -18.55 -3.09 14.82
C LYS A 209 -17.47 -2.10 15.26
N LYS A 210 -17.84 -0.84 15.46
CA LYS A 210 -16.94 0.19 15.96
C LYS A 210 -16.40 -0.17 17.35
N VAL A 211 -15.09 -0.23 17.49
CA VAL A 211 -14.39 -0.61 18.72
C VAL A 211 -13.38 0.47 19.09
N LYS A 212 -13.07 0.57 20.36
CA LYS A 212 -11.99 1.45 20.80
C LYS A 212 -10.68 0.94 20.20
N LYS A 213 -9.91 1.84 19.59
CA LYS A 213 -8.57 1.50 19.08
C LYS A 213 -7.71 0.93 20.21
N PRO A 214 -6.89 -0.11 19.95
CA PRO A 214 -5.99 -0.65 20.95
C PRO A 214 -4.98 0.40 21.39
N ILE A 215 -4.55 0.29 22.65
CA ILE A 215 -3.45 1.11 23.17
C ILE A 215 -2.16 0.52 22.59
N ILE A 216 -1.30 1.38 22.03
CA ILE A 216 0.05 0.99 21.64
C ILE A 216 0.76 0.49 22.90
N PRO A 217 1.41 -0.70 22.87
CA PRO A 217 2.10 -1.24 24.06
C PRO A 217 3.23 -0.32 24.51
N ALA A 218 3.66 -0.48 25.77
CA ALA A 218 4.86 0.17 26.23
C ALA A 218 6.07 -0.30 25.37
N TYR A 219 6.85 0.64 24.86
CA TYR A 219 7.99 0.38 24.00
C TYR A 219 9.19 1.28 24.36
N ASN A 220 10.37 0.88 23.91
CA ASN A 220 11.58 1.68 24.07
C ASN A 220 12.34 1.74 22.73
N MET A 221 12.18 2.85 22.00
CA MET A 221 12.83 3.06 20.70
C MET A 221 14.34 3.15 20.81
N GLU A 222 14.85 3.80 21.84
CA GLU A 222 16.28 3.98 22.04
C GLU A 222 16.98 2.63 22.23
N ILE A 223 16.47 1.82 23.15
CA ILE A 223 17.02 0.48 23.42
C ILE A 223 16.91 -0.41 22.18
N GLY A 224 15.74 -0.44 21.53
CA GLY A 224 15.54 -1.27 20.36
C GLY A 224 16.46 -0.90 19.18
N ASN A 225 16.59 0.39 18.88
CA ASN A 225 17.49 0.87 17.83
C ASN A 225 18.96 0.59 18.18
N LYS A 226 19.36 0.82 19.44
CA LYS A 226 20.70 0.54 19.92
C LYS A 226 21.06 -0.95 19.83
N PHE A 227 20.09 -1.83 20.16
CA PHE A 227 20.26 -3.27 20.00
C PHE A 227 20.56 -3.65 18.55
N ILE A 228 19.73 -3.18 17.60
CA ILE A 228 19.93 -3.43 16.16
C ILE A 228 21.31 -2.92 15.72
N GLN A 229 21.70 -1.72 16.15
CA GLN A 229 22.99 -1.13 15.77
C GLN A 229 24.18 -1.95 16.31
N ILE A 230 24.13 -2.35 17.58
CA ILE A 230 25.18 -3.19 18.17
C ILE A 230 25.32 -4.51 17.43
N CYS A 231 24.21 -5.15 17.07
CA CYS A 231 24.25 -6.39 16.29
C CYS A 231 24.93 -6.17 14.93
N LYS A 232 24.58 -5.09 14.22
CA LYS A 232 25.20 -4.75 12.93
C LYS A 232 26.69 -4.44 13.07
N ASP A 233 27.10 -3.72 14.10
CA ASP A 233 28.50 -3.41 14.39
C ASP A 233 29.33 -4.68 14.72
N LYS A 234 28.68 -5.72 15.20
CA LYS A 234 29.25 -7.05 15.43
C LYS A 234 29.24 -7.97 14.20
N GLY A 235 28.75 -7.48 13.05
CA GLY A 235 28.72 -8.20 11.78
C GLY A 235 27.50 -9.08 11.56
N PHE A 236 26.46 -8.99 12.41
CA PHE A 236 25.19 -9.68 12.15
C PHE A 236 24.38 -8.93 11.08
N ASP A 237 23.89 -9.64 10.09
CA ASP A 237 22.96 -9.09 9.11
C ASP A 237 21.50 -9.09 9.64
N ASP A 238 20.59 -8.45 8.90
CA ASP A 238 19.19 -8.35 9.31
C ASP A 238 18.51 -9.74 9.40
N LYS A 239 18.95 -10.74 8.62
CA LYS A 239 18.44 -12.11 8.68
C LYS A 239 18.86 -12.81 9.96
N ASP A 240 20.06 -12.53 10.45
CA ASP A 240 20.55 -13.07 11.73
C ASP A 240 19.81 -12.44 12.89
N ILE A 241 19.66 -11.12 12.88
CA ILE A 241 18.93 -10.37 13.93
C ILE A 241 17.43 -10.79 13.95
N ALA A 242 16.85 -11.15 12.81
CA ALA A 242 15.48 -11.65 12.73
C ALA A 242 15.24 -12.97 13.50
N LYS A 243 16.29 -13.70 13.84
CA LYS A 243 16.18 -14.98 14.58
C LYS A 243 15.96 -14.73 16.07
N ARG A 244 14.80 -15.13 16.59
CA ARG A 244 14.37 -14.89 17.99
C ARG A 244 15.38 -15.34 19.04
N HIS A 245 16.07 -16.47 18.83
CA HIS A 245 17.00 -17.01 19.80
C HIS A 245 18.20 -16.08 20.07
N LEU A 246 18.57 -15.27 19.10
CA LEU A 246 19.62 -14.28 19.26
C LEU A 246 19.21 -13.18 20.25
N ILE A 247 17.94 -12.72 20.17
CA ILE A 247 17.41 -11.69 21.05
C ILE A 247 17.20 -12.23 22.47
N GLN A 248 16.75 -13.48 22.61
CA GLN A 248 16.50 -14.12 23.90
C GLN A 248 17.78 -14.38 24.71
N GLN A 249 18.95 -14.38 24.07
CA GLN A 249 20.24 -14.52 24.75
C GLN A 249 20.77 -13.21 25.34
N PHE A 250 20.18 -12.06 24.95
CA PHE A 250 20.56 -10.73 25.42
C PHE A 250 19.62 -10.15 26.50
N ASN A 251 18.53 -10.84 26.83
CA ASN A 251 17.62 -10.53 27.93
C ASN A 251 17.88 -11.47 29.10
#